data_857d6566c174fb76e1363fb0777e4fd0
#
_entry.id   857d6566c174fb76e1363fb0777e4fd0
#
_cell.length_a   1.000
_cell.length_b   1.000
_cell.length_c   1.000
_cell.angle_alpha   90.00
_cell.angle_beta   90.00
_cell.angle_gamma   90.00
#
_symmetry.space_group_name_H-M   'P 1'
#
loop_
_entity.id
_entity.type
_entity.pdbx_description
1 polymer ?
#
loop_
_entity_poly.entity_id
_entity_poly.type
_entity_poly.pdbx_seq_one_letter_code
_entity_poly.pdbx_strand_id
1 'polypeptide(L)'
;LVDARLVGAKPQNLSFADAAALPLTAITAWELLFDRLQLDLASPQFQQKVLLVSGAAGGVGSVLLQLARQKTDAFIIGTASRPESQAWVQQMGAHAVINHQLPLAEELARLGIKQVSHVVSLVDTAAYYDEFIAALAPQGKLALIDDPQTALDIRPLKLKSLSLHWELMFTRSLFQTPDQIAQHQLLNAVSKMVEDGTLQSTTGQHLGQITAANLRIAHELLETGKVVGKLVLSGFPKL
;
A
#
# COMPACT_ATOMS: atom_id res chain seq x y z
N LEU A 1 -3.25 23.37 -16.52
CA LEU A 1 -4.37 22.53 -16.97
C LEU A 1 -3.98 21.07 -16.84
N VAL A 2 -4.88 20.27 -16.30
CA VAL A 2 -4.74 18.82 -16.19
C VAL A 2 -6.02 18.16 -16.72
N ASP A 3 -5.93 16.90 -17.12
CA ASP A 3 -7.09 16.13 -17.55
C ASP A 3 -7.99 15.84 -16.33
N ALA A 4 -9.27 16.22 -16.43
CA ALA A 4 -10.24 16.05 -15.33
C ALA A 4 -10.43 14.57 -14.92
N ARG A 5 -10.18 13.62 -15.85
CA ARG A 5 -10.25 12.19 -15.58
C ARG A 5 -9.16 11.70 -14.61
N LEU A 6 -8.12 12.51 -14.37
CA LEU A 6 -6.99 12.18 -13.48
C LEU A 6 -7.10 12.86 -12.11
N VAL A 7 -8.12 13.69 -11.86
CA VAL A 7 -8.24 14.52 -10.66
C VAL A 7 -9.48 14.11 -9.87
N GLY A 8 -9.33 13.98 -8.55
CA GLY A 8 -10.45 13.83 -7.61
C GLY A 8 -10.69 15.09 -6.79
N ALA A 9 -11.84 15.21 -6.16
CA ALA A 9 -12.15 16.26 -5.21
C ALA A 9 -11.28 16.11 -3.96
N LYS A 10 -10.77 17.23 -3.44
CA LYS A 10 -10.10 17.24 -2.14
C LYS A 10 -11.14 17.02 -1.02
N PRO A 11 -10.89 16.14 -0.02
CA PRO A 11 -11.76 16.04 1.14
C PRO A 11 -11.92 17.40 1.84
N GLN A 12 -13.16 17.78 2.18
CA GLN A 12 -13.43 19.09 2.77
C GLN A 12 -12.88 19.21 4.19
N ASN A 13 -12.83 18.11 4.92
CA ASN A 13 -12.37 18.04 6.30
C ASN A 13 -10.85 17.93 6.47
N LEU A 14 -10.07 17.91 5.39
CA LEU A 14 -8.61 17.92 5.44
C LEU A 14 -8.02 19.25 4.99
N SER A 15 -6.88 19.60 5.58
CA SER A 15 -6.02 20.67 5.07
C SER A 15 -5.47 20.31 3.68
N PHE A 16 -4.94 21.26 2.91
CA PHE A 16 -4.25 20.97 1.67
C PHE A 16 -3.00 20.11 1.89
N ALA A 17 -2.30 20.32 3.00
CA ALA A 17 -1.11 19.54 3.35
C ALA A 17 -1.47 18.06 3.58
N ASP A 18 -2.47 17.78 4.41
CA ASP A 18 -2.90 16.42 4.70
C ASP A 18 -3.54 15.75 3.49
N ALA A 19 -4.32 16.50 2.70
CA ALA A 19 -4.91 15.99 1.48
C ALA A 19 -3.85 15.60 0.43
N ALA A 20 -2.72 16.32 0.35
CA ALA A 20 -1.62 16.02 -0.56
C ALA A 20 -0.95 14.66 -0.26
N ALA A 21 -1.11 14.12 0.94
CA ALA A 21 -0.58 12.80 1.31
C ALA A 21 -1.32 11.62 0.64
N LEU A 22 -2.52 11.85 0.07
CA LEU A 22 -3.42 10.77 -0.34
C LEU A 22 -3.33 10.36 -1.82
N PRO A 23 -3.28 11.25 -2.83
CA PRO A 23 -3.62 10.87 -4.21
C PRO A 23 -2.77 9.72 -4.76
N LEU A 24 -1.44 9.86 -4.77
CA LEU A 24 -0.54 8.84 -5.30
C LEU A 24 -0.73 7.49 -4.59
N THR A 25 -0.71 7.53 -3.27
CA THR A 25 -0.79 6.32 -2.44
C THR A 25 -2.17 5.66 -2.51
N ALA A 26 -3.23 6.46 -2.67
CA ALA A 26 -4.60 5.97 -2.82
C ALA A 26 -4.82 5.29 -4.18
N ILE A 27 -4.29 5.85 -5.27
CA ILE A 27 -4.36 5.22 -6.60
C ILE A 27 -3.66 3.87 -6.55
N THR A 28 -2.40 3.84 -6.09
CA THR A 28 -1.62 2.60 -5.97
C THR A 28 -2.32 1.55 -5.11
N ALA A 29 -2.81 1.94 -3.92
CA ALA A 29 -3.46 1.01 -2.99
C ALA A 29 -4.78 0.45 -3.56
N TRP A 30 -5.58 1.30 -4.21
CA TRP A 30 -6.84 0.91 -4.82
C TRP A 30 -6.62 -0.07 -5.97
N GLU A 31 -5.72 0.29 -6.91
CA GLU A 31 -5.43 -0.54 -8.07
C GLU A 31 -4.82 -1.89 -7.66
N LEU A 32 -3.91 -1.91 -6.67
CA LEU A 32 -3.39 -3.17 -6.11
C LEU A 32 -4.51 -4.06 -5.60
N LEU A 33 -5.40 -3.53 -4.76
CA LEU A 33 -6.43 -4.34 -4.09
C LEU A 33 -7.52 -4.83 -5.05
N PHE A 34 -8.01 -3.93 -5.92
CA PHE A 34 -9.25 -4.17 -6.66
C PHE A 34 -9.01 -4.49 -8.14
N ASP A 35 -8.03 -3.86 -8.78
CA ASP A 35 -7.76 -4.10 -10.20
C ASP A 35 -6.79 -5.28 -10.40
N ARG A 36 -5.74 -5.39 -9.58
CA ARG A 36 -4.73 -6.45 -9.70
C ARG A 36 -5.11 -7.70 -8.92
N LEU A 37 -5.30 -7.58 -7.61
CA LEU A 37 -5.58 -8.73 -6.75
C LEU A 37 -7.05 -9.15 -6.79
N GLN A 38 -7.97 -8.22 -7.10
CA GLN A 38 -9.42 -8.46 -7.11
C GLN A 38 -9.90 -9.03 -5.75
N LEU A 39 -9.41 -8.42 -4.68
CA LEU A 39 -9.59 -8.93 -3.32
C LEU A 39 -11.04 -8.79 -2.82
N ASP A 40 -11.82 -7.89 -3.42
CA ASP A 40 -13.25 -7.68 -3.18
C ASP A 40 -14.14 -8.75 -3.83
N LEU A 41 -13.61 -9.49 -4.81
CA LEU A 41 -14.37 -10.54 -5.50
C LEU A 41 -14.34 -11.86 -4.71
N ALA A 42 -15.36 -12.69 -4.93
CA ALA A 42 -15.41 -14.03 -4.38
C ALA A 42 -14.21 -14.88 -4.85
N SER A 43 -13.56 -15.54 -3.93
CA SER A 43 -12.37 -16.36 -4.18
C SER A 43 -12.56 -17.75 -3.55
N PRO A 44 -13.42 -18.62 -4.17
CA PRO A 44 -13.83 -19.88 -3.58
C PRO A 44 -12.69 -20.89 -3.37
N GLN A 45 -11.54 -20.67 -4.02
CA GLN A 45 -10.34 -21.48 -3.84
C GLN A 45 -9.67 -21.28 -2.46
N PHE A 46 -10.06 -20.26 -1.70
CA PHE A 46 -9.56 -20.01 -0.34
C PHE A 46 -10.67 -20.15 0.67
N GLN A 47 -10.41 -20.89 1.74
CA GLN A 47 -11.33 -21.01 2.88
C GLN A 47 -11.52 -19.63 3.57
N GLN A 48 -10.43 -18.86 3.62
CA GLN A 48 -10.40 -17.49 4.11
C GLN A 48 -9.38 -16.70 3.29
N LYS A 49 -9.71 -15.48 2.90
CA LYS A 49 -8.72 -14.57 2.32
C LYS A 49 -7.81 -14.03 3.43
N VAL A 50 -6.50 -14.22 3.24
CA VAL A 50 -5.47 -13.65 4.11
C VAL A 50 -4.56 -12.78 3.25
N LEU A 51 -4.49 -11.50 3.57
CA LEU A 51 -3.66 -10.51 2.91
C LEU A 51 -2.44 -10.20 3.76
N LEU A 52 -1.26 -10.46 3.25
CA LEU A 52 0.01 -10.03 3.83
C LEU A 52 0.52 -8.78 3.10
N VAL A 53 0.87 -7.74 3.86
CA VAL A 53 1.38 -6.47 3.32
C VAL A 53 2.79 -6.21 3.85
N SER A 54 3.79 -6.27 2.98
CA SER A 54 5.16 -5.83 3.28
C SER A 54 5.29 -4.32 3.07
N GLY A 55 6.06 -3.62 3.92
CA GLY A 55 6.13 -2.16 3.91
C GLY A 55 4.86 -1.46 4.40
N ALA A 56 4.10 -2.14 5.25
CA ALA A 56 2.77 -1.74 5.70
C ALA A 56 2.70 -0.37 6.40
N ALA A 57 3.79 0.08 7.06
CA ALA A 57 3.84 1.37 7.76
C ALA A 57 4.11 2.57 6.84
N GLY A 58 4.48 2.35 5.57
CA GLY A 58 4.74 3.41 4.60
C GLY A 58 3.46 4.06 4.06
N GLY A 59 3.62 5.03 3.18
CA GLY A 59 2.49 5.80 2.64
C GLY A 59 1.44 4.95 1.92
N VAL A 60 1.85 4.06 1.01
CA VAL A 60 0.93 3.15 0.29
C VAL A 60 0.29 2.15 1.26
N GLY A 61 1.12 1.51 2.12
CA GLY A 61 0.63 0.56 3.10
C GLY A 61 -0.44 1.14 4.01
N SER A 62 -0.26 2.38 4.47
CA SER A 62 -1.22 3.07 5.34
C SER A 62 -2.61 3.26 4.72
N VAL A 63 -2.69 3.57 3.43
CA VAL A 63 -3.99 3.66 2.72
C VAL A 63 -4.53 2.26 2.43
N LEU A 64 -3.65 1.35 1.97
CA LEU A 64 -4.01 -0.01 1.57
C LEU A 64 -4.66 -0.79 2.71
N LEU A 65 -4.08 -0.73 3.91
CA LEU A 65 -4.63 -1.39 5.09
C LEU A 65 -6.05 -0.90 5.39
N GLN A 66 -6.28 0.41 5.36
CA GLN A 66 -7.58 1.01 5.61
C GLN A 66 -8.60 0.59 4.54
N LEU A 67 -8.24 0.68 3.25
CA LEU A 67 -9.11 0.25 2.15
C LEU A 67 -9.45 -1.24 2.24
N ALA A 68 -8.47 -2.09 2.49
CA ALA A 68 -8.69 -3.53 2.65
C ALA A 68 -9.63 -3.82 3.83
N ARG A 69 -9.45 -3.12 4.97
CA ARG A 69 -10.29 -3.26 6.16
C ARG A 69 -11.74 -2.90 5.91
N GLN A 70 -11.99 -1.86 5.11
CA GLN A 70 -13.33 -1.31 4.87
C GLN A 70 -14.07 -2.02 3.72
N LYS A 71 -13.35 -2.55 2.75
CA LYS A 71 -13.96 -3.00 1.49
C LYS A 71 -13.79 -4.50 1.21
N THR A 72 -13.14 -5.25 2.10
CA THR A 72 -12.94 -6.69 1.90
C THR A 72 -13.20 -7.47 3.18
N ASP A 73 -13.34 -8.79 3.04
CA ASP A 73 -13.47 -9.76 4.13
C ASP A 73 -12.13 -10.42 4.50
N ALA A 74 -11.00 -9.92 3.95
CA ALA A 74 -9.68 -10.50 4.17
C ALA A 74 -9.19 -10.29 5.61
N PHE A 75 -8.53 -11.31 6.16
CA PHE A 75 -7.70 -11.14 7.35
C PHE A 75 -6.38 -10.46 6.95
N ILE A 76 -6.10 -9.29 7.50
CA ILE A 76 -5.02 -8.40 7.06
C ILE A 76 -3.87 -8.50 8.04
N ILE A 77 -2.66 -8.83 7.51
CA ILE A 77 -1.41 -8.88 8.24
C ILE A 77 -0.49 -7.82 7.66
N GLY A 78 -0.02 -6.88 8.48
CA GLY A 78 1.00 -5.93 8.09
C GLY A 78 2.36 -6.27 8.67
N THR A 79 3.45 -5.93 7.96
CA THR A 79 4.80 -6.11 8.51
C THR A 79 5.33 -4.81 9.10
N ALA A 80 5.87 -4.89 10.32
CA ALA A 80 6.58 -3.79 10.98
C ALA A 80 7.51 -4.32 12.07
N SER A 81 8.72 -3.74 12.19
CA SER A 81 9.71 -4.23 13.17
C SER A 81 9.87 -3.35 14.42
N ARG A 82 9.47 -2.08 14.36
CA ARG A 82 9.62 -1.12 15.45
C ARG A 82 8.28 -0.88 16.17
N PRO A 83 8.26 -0.63 17.50
CA PRO A 83 7.02 -0.41 18.25
C PRO A 83 6.13 0.68 17.65
N GLU A 84 6.70 1.81 17.21
CA GLU A 84 5.98 2.91 16.57
C GLU A 84 5.30 2.46 15.27
N SER A 85 6.04 1.80 14.38
CA SER A 85 5.49 1.32 13.11
C SER A 85 4.47 0.20 13.31
N GLN A 86 4.63 -0.65 14.34
CA GLN A 86 3.65 -1.68 14.69
C GLN A 86 2.33 -1.06 15.15
N ALA A 87 2.40 -0.07 16.06
CA ALA A 87 1.22 0.66 16.52
C ALA A 87 0.49 1.36 15.36
N TRP A 88 1.25 2.00 14.48
CA TRP A 88 0.70 2.63 13.26
C TRP A 88 0.00 1.63 12.36
N VAL A 89 0.62 0.51 12.05
CA VAL A 89 0.05 -0.54 11.18
C VAL A 89 -1.27 -1.08 11.77
N GLN A 90 -1.34 -1.27 13.08
CA GLN A 90 -2.59 -1.64 13.76
C GLN A 90 -3.63 -0.54 13.65
N GLN A 91 -3.26 0.72 13.90
CA GLN A 91 -4.15 1.88 13.77
C GLN A 91 -4.71 2.01 12.35
N MET A 92 -3.89 1.71 11.33
CA MET A 92 -4.31 1.74 9.92
C MET A 92 -5.20 0.56 9.52
N GLY A 93 -5.51 -0.38 10.41
CA GLY A 93 -6.53 -1.40 10.18
C GLY A 93 -6.04 -2.82 10.01
N ALA A 94 -4.74 -3.11 10.21
CA ALA A 94 -4.26 -4.48 10.22
C ALA A 94 -4.90 -5.28 11.38
N HIS A 95 -5.26 -6.54 11.13
CA HIS A 95 -5.74 -7.45 12.15
C HIS A 95 -4.59 -8.03 12.99
N ALA A 96 -3.43 -8.18 12.37
CA ALA A 96 -2.22 -8.62 13.04
C ALA A 96 -0.98 -7.92 12.45
N VAL A 97 0.06 -7.83 13.27
CA VAL A 97 1.37 -7.31 12.84
C VAL A 97 2.43 -8.37 13.11
N ILE A 98 3.31 -8.56 12.12
CA ILE A 98 4.46 -9.45 12.21
C ILE A 98 5.75 -8.67 11.97
N ASN A 99 6.86 -9.20 12.54
CA ASN A 99 8.16 -8.58 12.41
C ASN A 99 8.91 -9.14 11.19
N HIS A 100 9.09 -8.32 10.14
CA HIS A 100 9.79 -8.70 8.92
C HIS A 100 11.30 -8.98 9.09
N GLN A 101 11.87 -8.71 10.28
CA GLN A 101 13.25 -9.08 10.60
C GLN A 101 13.38 -10.52 11.10
N LEU A 102 12.26 -11.21 11.32
CA LEU A 102 12.20 -12.61 11.71
C LEU A 102 11.70 -13.45 10.51
N PRO A 103 12.01 -14.75 10.47
CA PRO A 103 11.55 -15.62 9.40
C PRO A 103 10.02 -15.56 9.26
N LEU A 104 9.53 -15.28 8.05
CA LEU A 104 8.11 -15.12 7.78
C LEU A 104 7.28 -16.35 8.19
N ALA A 105 7.81 -17.55 7.96
CA ALA A 105 7.14 -18.79 8.33
C ALA A 105 6.89 -18.91 9.84
N GLU A 106 7.85 -18.49 10.67
CA GLU A 106 7.75 -18.52 12.14
C GLU A 106 6.71 -17.50 12.63
N GLU A 107 6.73 -16.30 12.07
CA GLU A 107 5.80 -15.25 12.40
C GLU A 107 4.35 -15.60 12.01
N LEU A 108 4.14 -16.21 10.85
CA LEU A 108 2.83 -16.71 10.44
C LEU A 108 2.37 -17.87 11.35
N ALA A 109 3.27 -18.79 11.69
CA ALA A 109 2.96 -19.89 12.61
C ALA A 109 2.55 -19.40 13.99
N ARG A 110 3.18 -18.33 14.51
CA ARG A 110 2.81 -17.68 15.78
C ARG A 110 1.35 -17.17 15.75
N LEU A 111 0.86 -16.78 14.59
CA LEU A 111 -0.54 -16.37 14.39
C LEU A 111 -1.49 -17.55 14.09
N GLY A 112 -0.99 -18.78 14.03
CA GLY A 112 -1.77 -19.96 13.63
C GLY A 112 -2.11 -20.00 12.12
N ILE A 113 -1.42 -19.19 11.30
CA ILE A 113 -1.65 -19.06 9.87
C ILE A 113 -0.64 -19.92 9.12
N LYS A 114 -1.13 -20.91 8.37
CA LYS A 114 -0.27 -21.80 7.58
C LYS A 114 0.14 -21.20 6.25
N GLN A 115 -0.76 -20.48 5.61
CA GLN A 115 -0.57 -19.89 4.28
C GLN A 115 -1.40 -18.61 4.13
N VAL A 116 -0.93 -17.70 3.27
CA VAL A 116 -1.65 -16.47 2.90
C VAL A 116 -2.18 -16.60 1.47
N SER A 117 -3.33 -16.03 1.18
CA SER A 117 -3.90 -16.05 -0.17
C SER A 117 -3.33 -14.97 -1.07
N HIS A 118 -2.99 -13.81 -0.49
CA HIS A 118 -2.52 -12.64 -1.22
C HIS A 118 -1.33 -12.00 -0.49
N VAL A 119 -0.36 -11.56 -1.27
CA VAL A 119 0.79 -10.78 -0.79
C VAL A 119 0.86 -9.49 -1.59
N VAL A 120 1.01 -8.37 -0.89
CA VAL A 120 1.40 -7.07 -1.47
C VAL A 120 2.79 -6.72 -0.94
N SER A 121 3.74 -6.62 -1.85
CA SER A 121 5.11 -6.19 -1.57
C SER A 121 5.27 -4.73 -2.00
N LEU A 122 5.51 -3.84 -1.03
CA LEU A 122 5.65 -2.41 -1.27
C LEU A 122 7.10 -1.93 -1.18
N VAL A 123 8.02 -2.82 -0.78
CA VAL A 123 9.43 -2.50 -0.59
C VAL A 123 10.27 -3.76 -0.63
N ASP A 124 11.44 -3.67 -1.25
CA ASP A 124 12.51 -4.69 -1.27
C ASP A 124 12.01 -6.10 -1.59
N THR A 125 11.18 -6.20 -2.64
CA THR A 125 10.56 -7.47 -3.05
C THR A 125 11.61 -8.57 -3.24
N ALA A 126 12.77 -8.24 -3.81
CA ALA A 126 13.81 -9.24 -4.09
C ALA A 126 14.32 -9.94 -2.82
N ALA A 127 14.42 -9.23 -1.70
CA ALA A 127 14.91 -9.78 -0.44
C ALA A 127 13.95 -10.81 0.18
N TYR A 128 12.64 -10.64 -0.04
CA TYR A 128 11.60 -11.48 0.58
C TYR A 128 10.89 -12.41 -0.40
N TYR A 129 11.30 -12.42 -1.66
CA TYR A 129 10.58 -13.09 -2.75
C TYR A 129 10.34 -14.58 -2.48
N ASP A 130 11.37 -15.31 -2.09
CA ASP A 130 11.28 -16.73 -1.81
C ASP A 130 10.38 -17.04 -0.62
N GLU A 131 10.43 -16.21 0.42
CA GLU A 131 9.55 -16.34 1.59
C GLU A 131 8.09 -16.06 1.22
N PHE A 132 7.82 -15.07 0.36
CA PHE A 132 6.46 -14.80 -0.13
C PHE A 132 5.90 -15.96 -0.94
N ILE A 133 6.71 -16.55 -1.84
CA ILE A 133 6.30 -17.73 -2.61
C ILE A 133 6.04 -18.92 -1.68
N ALA A 134 6.89 -19.14 -0.69
CA ALA A 134 6.71 -20.20 0.29
C ALA A 134 5.42 -20.03 1.10
N ALA A 135 5.13 -18.80 1.54
CA ALA A 135 3.95 -18.46 2.35
C ALA A 135 2.63 -18.48 1.57
N LEU A 136 2.66 -18.23 0.26
CA LEU A 136 1.44 -18.22 -0.56
C LEU A 136 0.79 -19.60 -0.66
N ALA A 137 -0.52 -19.62 -0.51
CA ALA A 137 -1.36 -20.80 -0.81
C ALA A 137 -1.35 -21.11 -2.32
N PRO A 138 -1.66 -22.34 -2.73
CA PRO A 138 -1.91 -22.64 -4.14
C PRO A 138 -2.94 -21.69 -4.74
N GLN A 139 -2.69 -21.21 -5.97
CA GLN A 139 -3.48 -20.19 -6.69
C GLN A 139 -3.44 -18.80 -6.03
N GLY A 140 -2.51 -18.58 -5.10
CA GLY A 140 -2.30 -17.29 -4.45
C GLY A 140 -1.77 -16.23 -5.41
N LYS A 141 -1.86 -14.97 -5.01
CA LYS A 141 -1.47 -13.82 -5.83
C LYS A 141 -0.41 -12.98 -5.10
N LEU A 142 0.65 -12.61 -5.82
CA LEU A 142 1.67 -11.66 -5.39
C LEU A 142 1.55 -10.39 -6.24
N ALA A 143 1.43 -9.24 -5.59
CA ALA A 143 1.50 -7.95 -6.25
C ALA A 143 2.65 -7.11 -5.70
N LEU A 144 3.33 -6.34 -6.57
CA LEU A 144 4.48 -5.52 -6.20
C LEU A 144 4.50 -4.18 -6.96
N ILE A 145 5.22 -3.20 -6.38
CA ILE A 145 5.34 -1.85 -6.93
C ILE A 145 6.79 -1.39 -7.08
N ASP A 146 7.72 -2.03 -6.37
CA ASP A 146 9.14 -1.68 -6.43
C ASP A 146 9.83 -2.29 -7.66
N ASP A 147 10.99 -1.74 -8.00
CA ASP A 147 11.83 -2.21 -9.10
C ASP A 147 12.96 -3.08 -8.53
N PRO A 148 12.81 -4.41 -8.45
CA PRO A 148 13.83 -5.29 -7.93
C PRO A 148 15.15 -5.12 -8.71
N GLN A 149 16.25 -4.92 -7.99
CA GLN A 149 17.57 -4.74 -8.60
C GLN A 149 18.08 -6.02 -9.27
N THR A 150 17.54 -7.16 -8.91
CA THR A 150 17.84 -8.47 -9.50
C THR A 150 16.58 -9.04 -10.15
N ALA A 151 16.77 -9.78 -11.24
CA ALA A 151 15.66 -10.46 -11.91
C ALA A 151 14.98 -11.46 -10.96
N LEU A 152 13.65 -11.43 -10.92
CA LEU A 152 12.86 -12.42 -10.17
C LEU A 152 12.71 -13.69 -10.99
N ASP A 153 13.06 -14.84 -10.40
CA ASP A 153 12.82 -16.15 -11.04
C ASP A 153 11.34 -16.55 -10.92
N ILE A 154 10.62 -16.50 -12.02
CA ILE A 154 9.19 -16.85 -12.05
C ILE A 154 8.91 -18.37 -12.04
N ARG A 155 9.91 -19.23 -12.23
CA ARG A 155 9.71 -20.69 -12.29
C ARG A 155 9.10 -21.30 -11.03
N PRO A 156 9.48 -20.87 -9.80
CA PRO A 156 8.86 -21.38 -8.57
C PRO A 156 7.35 -21.14 -8.47
N LEU A 157 6.82 -20.11 -9.13
CA LEU A 157 5.37 -19.79 -9.14
C LEU A 157 4.54 -20.93 -9.74
N LYS A 158 5.12 -21.69 -10.69
CA LYS A 158 4.44 -22.77 -11.42
C LYS A 158 3.89 -23.86 -10.49
N LEU A 159 4.64 -24.24 -9.46
CA LEU A 159 4.27 -25.36 -8.59
C LEU A 159 2.92 -25.16 -7.90
N LYS A 160 2.63 -23.93 -7.51
CA LYS A 160 1.40 -23.55 -6.82
C LYS A 160 0.41 -22.79 -7.72
N SER A 161 0.68 -22.68 -9.03
CA SER A 161 -0.12 -21.86 -9.98
C SER A 161 -0.32 -20.43 -9.47
N LEU A 162 0.75 -19.83 -8.94
CA LEU A 162 0.70 -18.46 -8.43
C LEU A 162 0.64 -17.45 -9.58
N SER A 163 0.02 -16.30 -9.34
CA SER A 163 0.05 -15.17 -10.26
C SER A 163 0.84 -14.00 -9.67
N LEU A 164 1.58 -13.31 -10.54
CA LEU A 164 2.37 -12.13 -10.20
C LEU A 164 1.80 -10.93 -10.93
N HIS A 165 1.61 -9.83 -10.20
CA HIS A 165 1.03 -8.60 -10.71
C HIS A 165 1.96 -7.43 -10.42
N TRP A 166 2.25 -6.64 -11.46
CA TRP A 166 2.87 -5.33 -11.32
C TRP A 166 1.81 -4.26 -11.15
N GLU A 167 2.10 -3.27 -10.31
CA GLU A 167 1.31 -2.06 -10.23
C GLU A 167 2.17 -0.82 -10.47
N LEU A 168 1.76 -0.01 -11.42
CA LEU A 168 2.29 1.33 -11.67
C LEU A 168 1.10 2.29 -11.83
N MET A 169 0.86 3.11 -10.82
CA MET A 169 -0.29 4.02 -10.77
C MET A 169 -0.34 5.04 -11.95
N PHE A 170 0.75 5.20 -12.67
CA PHE A 170 0.82 6.08 -13.85
C PHE A 170 0.39 5.39 -15.15
N THR A 171 0.12 4.09 -15.15
CA THR A 171 -0.19 3.34 -16.39
C THR A 171 -1.36 3.96 -17.15
N ARG A 172 -2.46 4.27 -16.47
CA ARG A 172 -3.64 4.88 -17.08
C ARG A 172 -3.34 6.21 -17.74
N SER A 173 -2.59 7.08 -17.07
CA SER A 173 -2.24 8.41 -17.59
C SER A 173 -1.17 8.38 -18.67
N LEU A 174 -0.13 7.55 -18.53
CA LEU A 174 0.96 7.43 -19.50
C LEU A 174 0.49 6.87 -20.85
N PHE A 175 -0.35 5.84 -20.80
CA PHE A 175 -0.84 5.15 -21.99
C PHE A 175 -2.22 5.62 -22.44
N GLN A 176 -2.83 6.60 -21.74
CA GLN A 176 -4.17 7.13 -22.04
C GLN A 176 -5.20 6.00 -22.26
N THR A 177 -5.23 5.06 -21.33
CA THR A 177 -6.06 3.87 -21.45
C THR A 177 -7.56 4.23 -21.50
N PRO A 178 -8.42 3.41 -22.13
CA PRO A 178 -9.86 3.69 -22.22
C PRO A 178 -10.56 3.87 -20.88
N ASP A 179 -10.04 3.24 -19.82
CA ASP A 179 -10.55 3.30 -18.45
C ASP A 179 -9.92 4.41 -17.59
N GLN A 180 -9.29 5.42 -18.20
CA GLN A 180 -8.59 6.51 -17.49
C GLN A 180 -9.50 7.23 -16.46
N ILE A 181 -10.80 7.30 -16.71
CA ILE A 181 -11.80 7.87 -15.80
C ILE A 181 -11.85 7.15 -14.43
N ALA A 182 -11.42 5.90 -14.36
CA ALA A 182 -11.38 5.15 -13.10
C ALA A 182 -10.51 5.82 -12.04
N GLN A 183 -9.44 6.54 -12.44
CA GLN A 183 -8.61 7.31 -11.50
C GLN A 183 -9.42 8.44 -10.82
N HIS A 184 -10.22 9.18 -11.56
CA HIS A 184 -11.13 10.18 -11.01
C HIS A 184 -12.14 9.56 -10.03
N GLN A 185 -12.73 8.42 -10.42
CA GLN A 185 -13.75 7.75 -9.63
C GLN A 185 -13.19 7.23 -8.30
N LEU A 186 -12.03 6.57 -8.32
CA LEU A 186 -11.41 6.06 -7.10
C LEU A 186 -10.97 7.19 -6.16
N LEU A 187 -10.42 8.29 -6.69
CA LEU A 187 -10.01 9.45 -5.87
C LEU A 187 -11.23 10.11 -5.20
N ASN A 188 -12.35 10.23 -5.89
CA ASN A 188 -13.59 10.72 -5.30
C ASN A 188 -14.16 9.76 -4.25
N ALA A 189 -14.06 8.44 -4.48
CA ALA A 189 -14.46 7.45 -3.48
C ALA A 189 -13.61 7.55 -2.22
N VAL A 190 -12.29 7.70 -2.36
CA VAL A 190 -11.38 7.91 -1.23
C VAL A 190 -11.67 9.23 -0.52
N SER A 191 -11.88 10.33 -1.26
CA SER A 191 -12.28 11.62 -0.68
C SER A 191 -13.52 11.49 0.19
N LYS A 192 -14.56 10.83 -0.33
CA LYS A 192 -15.78 10.58 0.44
C LYS A 192 -15.53 9.72 1.68
N MET A 193 -14.72 8.67 1.60
CA MET A 193 -14.37 7.84 2.76
C MET A 193 -13.66 8.65 3.85
N VAL A 194 -12.83 9.62 3.46
CA VAL A 194 -12.19 10.54 4.42
C VAL A 194 -13.23 11.49 5.07
N GLU A 195 -14.14 12.03 4.28
CA GLU A 195 -15.20 12.92 4.78
C GLU A 195 -16.15 12.19 5.74
N ASP A 196 -16.49 10.94 5.43
CA ASP A 196 -17.33 10.08 6.26
C ASP A 196 -16.56 9.50 7.50
N GLY A 197 -15.27 9.77 7.65
CA GLY A 197 -14.44 9.30 8.77
C GLY A 197 -14.09 7.80 8.71
N THR A 198 -14.37 7.11 7.60
CA THR A 198 -14.04 5.69 7.42
C THR A 198 -12.59 5.47 6.97
N LEU A 199 -11.95 6.52 6.46
CA LEU A 199 -10.54 6.56 6.15
C LEU A 199 -9.93 7.82 6.77
N GLN A 200 -8.82 7.68 7.48
CA GLN A 200 -8.10 8.80 8.10
C GLN A 200 -6.87 9.20 7.27
N SER A 201 -6.38 10.43 7.52
CA SER A 201 -5.15 10.91 6.91
C SER A 201 -3.97 9.99 7.20
N THR A 202 -3.09 9.85 6.22
CA THR A 202 -1.84 9.09 6.33
C THR A 202 -0.63 9.98 6.54
N THR A 203 -0.82 11.25 6.90
CA THR A 203 0.26 12.16 7.26
C THR A 203 0.93 11.68 8.54
N GLY A 204 2.19 11.29 8.44
CA GLY A 204 3.02 10.92 9.58
C GLY A 204 3.71 12.12 10.21
N GLN A 205 4.20 13.06 9.38
CA GLN A 205 4.93 14.21 9.87
C GLN A 205 4.80 15.42 8.93
N HIS A 206 4.65 16.60 9.53
CA HIS A 206 4.74 17.91 8.86
C HIS A 206 6.15 18.48 9.01
N LEU A 207 6.81 18.80 7.89
CA LEU A 207 8.17 19.32 7.86
C LEU A 207 8.24 20.84 7.59
N GLY A 208 7.12 21.53 7.78
CA GLY A 208 7.03 23.00 7.64
C GLY A 208 6.93 23.45 6.19
N GLN A 209 7.59 24.58 5.87
CA GLN A 209 7.48 25.22 4.56
C GLN A 209 8.26 24.49 3.46
N ILE A 210 7.81 24.68 2.22
CA ILE A 210 8.47 24.17 1.01
C ILE A 210 9.72 25.03 0.75
N THR A 211 10.85 24.61 1.31
CA THR A 211 12.17 25.21 1.13
C THR A 211 13.17 24.16 0.67
N ALA A 212 14.26 24.55 0.04
CA ALA A 212 15.33 23.63 -0.34
C ALA A 212 15.92 22.89 0.88
N ALA A 213 16.02 23.57 2.03
CA ALA A 213 16.51 22.97 3.26
C ALA A 213 15.55 21.87 3.77
N ASN A 214 14.26 22.15 3.86
CA ASN A 214 13.26 21.20 4.35
C ASN A 214 13.07 20.04 3.36
N LEU A 215 13.17 20.28 2.05
CA LEU A 215 13.15 19.20 1.05
C LEU A 215 14.35 18.26 1.22
N ARG A 216 15.55 18.79 1.48
CA ARG A 216 16.72 17.94 1.75
C ARG A 216 16.51 17.07 2.99
N ILE A 217 16.00 17.65 4.07
CA ILE A 217 15.67 16.90 5.29
C ILE A 217 14.63 15.81 4.99
N ALA A 218 13.60 16.12 4.18
CA ALA A 218 12.58 15.14 3.81
C ALA A 218 13.19 13.97 3.03
N HIS A 219 14.10 14.22 2.08
CA HIS A 219 14.79 13.17 1.32
C HIS A 219 15.67 12.32 2.24
N GLU A 220 16.49 12.94 3.08
CA GLU A 220 17.34 12.24 4.04
C GLU A 220 16.51 11.32 4.96
N LEU A 221 15.37 11.80 5.45
CA LEU A 221 14.46 10.98 6.27
C LEU A 221 13.89 9.78 5.49
N LEU A 222 13.46 9.99 4.23
CA LEU A 222 12.92 8.91 3.38
C LEU A 222 13.98 7.85 3.10
N GLU A 223 15.23 8.24 2.85
CA GLU A 223 16.35 7.33 2.59
C GLU A 223 16.70 6.45 3.80
N THR A 224 16.33 6.87 5.03
CA THR A 224 16.49 6.00 6.20
C THR A 224 15.64 4.74 6.18
N GLY A 225 14.58 4.68 5.35
CA GLY A 225 13.58 3.61 5.36
C GLY A 225 12.73 3.54 6.63
N LYS A 226 12.80 4.57 7.51
CA LYS A 226 12.16 4.55 8.84
C LYS A 226 10.90 5.41 8.94
N VAL A 227 10.53 6.10 7.88
CA VAL A 227 9.36 6.98 7.86
C VAL A 227 8.07 6.16 8.00
N VAL A 228 7.20 6.64 8.87
CA VAL A 228 5.84 6.11 9.05
C VAL A 228 4.85 7.06 8.37
N GLY A 229 3.94 6.53 7.58
CA GLY A 229 3.00 7.35 6.79
C GLY A 229 3.68 8.21 5.74
N LYS A 230 3.20 9.44 5.57
CA LYS A 230 3.69 10.44 4.60
C LYS A 230 4.34 11.63 5.29
N LEU A 231 5.44 12.13 4.71
CA LEU A 231 5.99 13.44 5.04
C LEU A 231 5.31 14.50 4.17
N VAL A 232 4.88 15.60 4.77
CA VAL A 232 4.24 16.72 4.06
C VAL A 232 4.93 18.03 4.36
N LEU A 233 4.97 18.91 3.36
CA LEU A 233 5.41 20.30 3.48
C LEU A 233 4.28 21.19 2.95
N SER A 234 4.13 22.39 3.50
CA SER A 234 3.05 23.29 3.08
C SER A 234 3.46 24.75 3.13
N GLY A 235 3.02 25.50 2.10
CA GLY A 235 3.32 26.91 1.95
C GLY A 235 4.75 27.20 1.51
N PHE A 236 4.93 28.34 0.88
CA PHE A 236 6.24 28.87 0.51
C PHE A 236 6.65 29.96 1.48
N PRO A 237 7.97 30.19 1.69
CA PRO A 237 8.43 31.38 2.41
C PRO A 237 7.86 32.65 1.77
N LYS A 238 7.51 33.64 2.58
CA LYS A 238 7.24 34.98 2.05
C LYS A 238 8.55 35.53 1.47
N LEU A 239 8.48 36.02 0.26
CA LEU A 239 9.57 36.76 -0.38
C LEU A 239 9.86 38.03 0.40
#